data_2b485ff3f6ec3f64b4a2a35103a7a9ff
#
_entry.id   2b485ff3f6ec3f64b4a2a35103a7a9ff
#
_cell.length_a   1.000
_cell.length_b   1.000
_cell.length_c   1.000
_cell.angle_alpha   90.00
_cell.angle_beta   90.00
_cell.angle_gamma   90.00
#
_symmetry.space_group_name_H-M   'P 1'
#
loop_
_entity.id
_entity.type
_entity.pdbx_description
1 polymer ?
#
loop_
_entity_poly.entity_id
_entity_poly.type
_entity_poly.pdbx_seq_one_letter_code
_entity_poly.pdbx_strand_id
1 'polypeptide(L)' 'MAAETRRVEIGFGGGQVAAARVAEDDLKGLREALDKGDGWHSVTAQDAELVLDLRQVVFLRVEGGAQSIGFSKE' A
#
# COMPACT_ATOMS: atom_id res chain seq x y z
N MET A 1 0.76 -9.30 20.87
CA MET A 1 1.30 -9.50 19.91
C MET A 1 1.32 -8.44 18.99
N ALA A 2 2.25 -8.12 18.40
CA ALA A 2 2.32 -7.04 17.49
C ALA A 2 1.72 -7.45 16.21
N ALA A 3 1.08 -6.59 15.55
CA ALA A 3 0.54 -6.85 14.27
C ALA A 3 1.63 -6.98 13.27
N GLU A 4 1.45 -7.81 12.30
CA GLU A 4 2.42 -7.93 11.27
C GLU A 4 2.35 -6.76 10.36
N THR A 5 3.46 -6.32 9.85
CA THR A 5 3.49 -5.25 8.90
C THR A 5 4.10 -5.73 7.60
N ARG A 6 3.79 -5.01 6.53
CA ARG A 6 4.35 -5.30 5.23
C ARG A 6 4.89 -4.05 4.63
N ARG A 7 5.96 -4.16 3.89
CA ARG A 7 6.49 -3.03 3.19
C ARG A 7 5.71 -2.86 1.89
N VAL A 8 5.28 -1.65 1.63
CA VAL A 8 4.55 -1.36 0.41
C VAL A 8 5.19 -0.20 -0.32
N GLU A 9 5.02 -0.16 -1.61
CA GLU A 9 5.42 0.96 -2.43
C GLU A 9 4.20 1.43 -3.19
N ILE A 10 3.94 2.72 -3.16
CA ILE A 10 2.79 3.28 -3.81
C ILE A 10 3.31 4.22 -4.88
N GLY A 11 2.97 3.96 -6.12
CA GLY A 11 3.42 4.77 -7.23
C GLY A 11 2.37 5.75 -7.67
N PHE A 12 2.77 6.99 -7.94
CA PHE A 12 1.85 8.03 -8.30
C PHE A 12 2.07 8.48 -9.74
N GLY A 13 1.08 9.15 -10.28
CA GLY A 13 1.07 9.51 -11.67
C GLY A 13 2.22 10.37 -12.11
N GLY A 14 2.86 11.06 -11.29
CA GLY A 14 4.01 11.84 -11.68
C GLY A 14 5.34 11.13 -11.63
N GLY A 15 5.32 9.86 -11.35
CA GLY A 15 6.57 9.11 -11.24
C GLY A 15 7.10 9.01 -9.83
N GLN A 16 6.41 9.58 -8.88
CA GLN A 16 6.87 9.53 -7.51
C GLN A 16 6.46 8.21 -6.88
N VAL A 17 7.26 7.73 -5.98
CA VAL A 17 6.97 6.49 -5.28
C VAL A 17 7.16 6.72 -3.80
N ALA A 18 6.19 6.33 -3.00
CA ALA A 18 6.31 6.39 -1.55
C ALA A 18 6.41 4.99 -1.01
N ALA A 19 7.30 4.77 -0.08
CA ALA A 19 7.47 3.47 0.53
C ALA A 19 7.13 3.56 2.00
N ALA A 20 6.51 2.56 2.54
CA ALA A 20 6.13 2.56 3.95
C ALA A 20 5.89 1.15 4.44
N ARG A 21 5.85 0.98 5.75
CA ARG A 21 5.45 -0.28 6.33
C ARG A 21 4.11 -0.09 6.97
N VAL A 22 3.15 -0.90 6.63
CA VAL A 22 1.81 -0.76 7.15
C VAL A 22 1.31 -2.09 7.69
N ALA A 23 0.41 -2.03 8.63
CA ALA A 23 -0.17 -3.24 9.18
C ALA A 23 -1.09 -3.89 8.16
N GLU A 24 -1.32 -5.16 8.30
CA GLU A 24 -2.14 -5.89 7.36
C GLU A 24 -3.54 -5.32 7.27
N ASP A 25 -4.13 -4.89 8.35
CA ASP A 25 -5.46 -4.33 8.31
C ASP A 25 -5.48 -3.02 7.56
N ASP A 26 -4.44 -2.21 7.70
CA ASP A 26 -4.37 -0.96 7.01
C ASP A 26 -4.14 -1.20 5.52
N LEU A 27 -3.38 -2.22 5.19
CA LEU A 27 -3.15 -2.56 3.81
C LEU A 27 -4.45 -3.02 3.15
N LYS A 28 -5.26 -3.78 3.87
CA LYS A 28 -6.49 -4.24 3.32
C LYS A 28 -7.41 -3.07 3.06
N GLY A 29 -7.48 -2.13 3.98
CA GLY A 29 -8.28 -0.93 3.78
C GLY A 29 -7.82 -0.12 2.59
N LEU A 30 -6.50 -0.02 2.40
CA LEU A 30 -5.97 0.70 1.27
C LEU A 30 -6.36 0.03 -0.04
N ARG A 31 -6.26 -1.29 -0.09
CA ARG A 31 -6.61 -1.99 -1.32
C ARG A 31 -8.09 -1.82 -1.65
N GLU A 32 -8.94 -1.81 -0.65
CA GLU A 32 -10.35 -1.61 -0.88
C GLU A 32 -10.63 -0.20 -1.35
N ALA A 33 -9.91 0.78 -0.79
CA ALA A 33 -10.08 2.15 -1.18
C ALA A 33 -9.61 2.36 -2.62
N LEU A 34 -8.52 1.71 -3.00
CA LEU A 34 -8.00 1.84 -4.35
C LEU A 34 -8.95 1.23 -5.37
N ASP A 35 -9.73 0.24 -4.95
CA ASP A 35 -10.69 -0.36 -5.84
C ASP A 35 -11.78 0.66 -6.19
N LYS A 36 -12.09 1.61 -5.30
CA LYS A 36 -13.04 2.63 -5.60
C LYS A 36 -12.39 3.71 -6.42
N GLY A 37 -11.16 3.99 -6.18
CA GLY A 37 -10.36 4.83 -7.06
C GLY A 37 -10.57 6.32 -6.96
N ASP A 38 -11.22 6.81 -5.93
CA ASP A 38 -11.39 8.25 -5.80
C ASP A 38 -11.37 8.69 -4.35
N GLY A 39 -11.15 9.96 -4.14
CA GLY A 39 -11.12 10.53 -2.81
C GLY A 39 -9.77 10.44 -2.17
N TRP A 40 -9.71 10.80 -0.90
CA TRP A 40 -8.49 10.74 -0.13
C TRP A 40 -8.60 9.62 0.87
N HIS A 41 -7.49 9.00 1.16
CA HIS A 41 -7.48 7.87 2.09
C HIS A 41 -6.27 8.01 2.99
N SER A 42 -6.45 7.81 4.28
CA SER A 42 -5.37 7.85 5.22
C SER A 42 -4.91 6.47 5.54
N VAL A 43 -3.60 6.27 5.54
CA VAL A 43 -3.00 5.00 5.89
C VAL A 43 -1.99 5.26 7.00
N THR A 44 -2.09 4.51 8.08
CA THR A 44 -1.14 4.65 9.17
C THR A 44 0.03 3.73 8.90
N ALA A 45 1.20 4.33 8.71
CA ALA A 45 2.41 3.57 8.54
C ALA A 45 3.14 3.48 9.86
N GLN A 46 4.21 2.74 9.91
CA GLN A 46 4.89 2.50 11.14
C GLN A 46 5.41 3.76 11.76
N ASP A 47 5.87 4.69 10.99
CA ASP A 47 6.47 5.90 11.52
C ASP A 47 5.82 7.16 10.97
N ALA A 48 4.70 7.07 10.32
CA ALA A 48 4.05 8.25 9.74
C ALA A 48 2.63 7.93 9.32
N GLU A 49 1.88 8.95 9.07
CA GLU A 49 0.56 8.76 8.50
C GLU A 49 0.60 9.27 7.08
N LEU A 50 0.11 8.51 6.14
CA LEU A 50 0.09 8.90 4.75
C LEU A 50 -1.33 9.23 4.34
N VAL A 51 -1.52 10.38 3.73
CA VAL A 51 -2.82 10.77 3.23
C VAL A 51 -2.70 10.81 1.72
N LEU A 52 -3.42 9.95 1.04
CA LEU A 52 -3.21 9.72 -0.38
C LEU A 52 -4.40 10.14 -1.20
N ASP A 53 -4.11 10.74 -2.35
CA ASP A 53 -5.16 11.03 -3.32
C ASP A 53 -5.25 9.79 -4.20
N LEU A 54 -6.31 9.03 -4.04
CA LEU A 54 -6.41 7.77 -4.70
C LEU A 54 -6.45 7.87 -6.20
N ARG A 55 -6.85 9.01 -6.72
CA ARG A 55 -6.89 9.14 -8.16
C ARG A 55 -5.52 9.30 -8.77
N GLN A 56 -4.50 9.60 -7.95
CA GLN A 56 -3.16 9.76 -8.45
C GLN A 56 -2.35 8.48 -8.30
N VAL A 57 -2.89 7.47 -7.69
CA VAL A 57 -2.15 6.24 -7.46
C VAL A 57 -2.24 5.37 -8.70
N VAL A 58 -1.12 4.98 -9.24
CA VAL A 58 -1.10 4.12 -10.40
C VAL A 58 -0.73 2.70 -10.08
N PHE A 59 -0.03 2.45 -9.01
CA PHE A 59 0.23 1.06 -8.60
C PHE A 59 0.45 0.97 -7.12
N LEU A 60 0.23 -0.19 -6.57
CA LEU A 60 0.56 -0.53 -5.21
C LEU A 60 1.34 -1.82 -5.26
N ARG A 61 2.58 -1.80 -4.76
CA ARG A 61 3.38 -3.00 -4.72
C ARG A 61 3.51 -3.42 -3.29
N VAL A 62 3.17 -4.65 -2.99
CA VAL A 62 3.25 -5.17 -1.65
C VAL A 62 4.38 -6.18 -1.64
N GLU A 63 5.39 -5.92 -0.81
CA GLU A 63 6.50 -6.84 -0.72
C GLU A 63 6.13 -7.91 0.25
N GLY A 64 6.18 -9.07 -0.16
CA GLY A 64 5.75 -10.01 0.66
C GLY A 64 6.68 -10.69 1.34
N GLY A 65 6.87 -11.00 2.22
CA GLY A 65 7.69 -11.70 2.81
C GLY A 65 7.90 -12.91 2.10
N ALA A 66 7.98 -13.92 2.66
CA ALA A 66 8.43 -15.03 2.10
C ALA A 66 7.69 -15.57 1.01
N GLN A 67 6.59 -15.21 0.85
CA GLN A 67 5.83 -15.78 -0.07
C GLN A 67 5.60 -15.20 -1.21
N SER A 68 6.13 -14.39 -1.48
CA SER A 68 5.82 -13.67 -2.58
C SER A 68 5.88 -14.43 -3.79
N ILE A 69 6.08 -15.58 -3.91
CA ILE A 69 6.24 -16.18 -4.94
C ILE A 69 5.24 -16.34 -5.72
N GLY A 70 4.35 -16.61 -5.40
CA GLY A 70 3.42 -16.81 -6.16
C GLY A 70 3.26 -16.25 -7.29
N PHE A 71 3.18 -15.18 -7.46
CA PHE A 71 2.77 -14.71 -8.57
C PHE A 71 3.67 -14.47 -9.50
N SER A 72 4.52 -14.71 -9.30
CA SER A 72 5.29 -14.43 -10.21
C SER A 72 5.27 -15.42 -11.15
N LYS A 73 4.82 -15.96 -11.38
CA LYS A 73 4.81 -16.62 -12.18
C LYS A 73 4.32 -16.73 -12.95
N GLU A 74 4.40 -16.62 -13.13
CA GLU A 74 4.03 -16.61 -13.86
C GLU A 74 4.17 -16.70 -14.29
#